data_563bedcb9e429cef934f009f24bd7028
#
_entry.id   563bedcb9e429cef934f009f24bd7028
#
_cell.length_a   1.000
_cell.length_b   1.000
_cell.length_c   1.000
_cell.angle_alpha   90.00
_cell.angle_beta   90.00
_cell.angle_gamma   90.00
#
_symmetry.space_group_name_H-M   'P 1'
#
loop_
_entity.id
_entity.type
_entity.pdbx_description
1 polymer ?
#
loop_
_entity_poly.entity_id
_entity_poly.type
_entity_poly.pdbx_seq_one_letter_code
_entity_poly.pdbx_strand_id
1 'polypeptide(L)'
;MKLYVCIHGHFYQPPRENPWLGEIEIQDSAYPYHDWNERVSAECYAPNSATRILDDKKDIVDIVNNYSRMSFNFGPTLLSWMEKHDQETYQAVLDADKESQRIFSGHGAAIAQAYNHLILPLADSRDKHTQIIWGIEDFKYRFKRDPEGMWLPETAVDLGSLDLLAEQGIRFTVLAPHQVRRIRRIGSSEWLDVSSGNVDPRRPYAVALPSGRTIAVFFYDRSISHDIAFGDLLKNGERFAQRMLQAFSQKPKSSAQIVHIATDGESYGHHHRFGDMALAYCLDKIEPGGQASLTVYGQYLEIYPPEYEAEIVEMSSWSCAHGVERWRSDCGCSTGLHPGWTQKWRAPLRDAMNWLRDQTIPLYENELSAYVQDPWKARDDYIRVILNRSEKNVEDFFPRHLIPGLRWGRTEKIKCLKLLELQRCAMLMFTSCGWFFDDISGIETVQVMSYAGRVMQLVKELWQKDFEPYYVARLGKAPSNQKTFMNGAEVYDRFVKSAPLDLLKIGVHYAVSSLFEDYPETARIGEYEAQNRGSFLSESASQKLALGKARICSSTTWEEESLSYAVLHLGDQSLVAGAAHFTDPESFTQLQDEIEEAFERGDIPQAIRVMDKHFGDHNYSLWDLLRDKKRE
;
A
#
# COMPACT_ATOMS: atom_id res chain seq x y z
N MET A 1 -22.45 27.05 -25.60
CA MET A 1 -21.44 26.80 -24.52
C MET A 1 -21.46 25.31 -24.26
N LYS A 2 -20.30 24.67 -24.18
CA LYS A 2 -20.20 23.23 -23.85
C LYS A 2 -20.02 23.05 -22.34
N LEU A 3 -20.78 22.13 -21.77
CA LEU A 3 -20.78 21.80 -20.34
C LEU A 3 -20.32 20.38 -20.13
N TYR A 4 -19.38 20.19 -19.21
CA TYR A 4 -18.78 18.89 -18.92
C TYR A 4 -18.84 18.57 -17.43
N VAL A 5 -19.03 17.30 -17.10
CA VAL A 5 -18.99 16.77 -15.75
C VAL A 5 -17.90 15.72 -15.64
N CYS A 6 -17.07 15.82 -14.60
CA CYS A 6 -16.07 14.81 -14.24
C CYS A 6 -16.20 14.48 -12.76
N ILE A 7 -16.39 13.22 -12.42
CA ILE A 7 -16.40 12.72 -11.06
C ILE A 7 -15.11 11.93 -10.85
N HIS A 8 -14.33 12.26 -9.82
CA HIS A 8 -13.10 11.54 -9.49
C HIS A 8 -13.22 10.83 -8.16
N GLY A 9 -12.89 9.54 -8.14
CA GLY A 9 -12.75 8.70 -6.96
C GLY A 9 -11.30 8.33 -6.71
N HIS A 10 -10.79 8.66 -5.53
CA HIS A 10 -9.50 8.19 -5.02
C HIS A 10 -9.73 6.90 -4.22
N PHE A 11 -9.49 5.73 -4.84
CA PHE A 11 -9.65 4.42 -4.21
C PHE A 11 -8.32 3.98 -3.62
N TYR A 12 -8.28 3.83 -2.30
CA TYR A 12 -7.05 3.56 -1.61
C TYR A 12 -7.25 2.77 -0.31
N GLN A 13 -6.45 1.72 -0.12
CA GLN A 13 -6.20 1.10 1.17
C GLN A 13 -4.69 1.13 1.43
N PRO A 14 -4.26 1.39 2.70
CA PRO A 14 -2.85 1.32 3.04
C PRO A 14 -2.31 -0.10 2.86
N PRO A 15 -1.01 -0.26 2.63
CA PRO A 15 -0.35 -1.57 2.69
C PRO A 15 -0.63 -2.22 4.04
N ARG A 16 -1.09 -3.47 4.02
CA ARG A 16 -1.49 -4.23 5.21
C ARG A 16 -0.72 -5.53 5.38
N GLU A 17 0.10 -5.87 4.38
CA GLU A 17 0.89 -7.09 4.36
C GLU A 17 1.89 -7.10 5.52
N ASN A 18 2.00 -8.22 6.21
CA ASN A 18 3.09 -8.48 7.13
C ASN A 18 4.43 -8.35 6.38
N PRO A 19 5.36 -7.46 6.79
CA PRO A 19 6.59 -7.15 6.03
C PRO A 19 7.53 -8.34 5.83
N TRP A 20 7.37 -9.38 6.61
CA TRP A 20 8.18 -10.62 6.53
C TRP A 20 7.51 -11.67 5.66
N LEU A 21 6.18 -11.72 5.68
CA LEU A 21 5.39 -12.77 5.04
C LEU A 21 4.93 -12.37 3.63
N GLY A 22 4.77 -11.06 3.37
CA GLY A 22 4.25 -10.54 2.10
C GLY A 22 2.75 -10.82 1.88
N GLU A 23 2.03 -11.27 2.91
CA GLU A 23 0.60 -11.53 2.92
C GLU A 23 -0.06 -10.77 4.07
N ILE A 24 -1.36 -10.52 3.95
CA ILE A 24 -2.14 -9.90 5.03
C ILE A 24 -2.58 -10.99 5.99
N GLU A 25 -2.20 -10.85 7.26
CA GLU A 25 -2.72 -11.71 8.32
C GLU A 25 -4.11 -11.24 8.76
N ILE A 26 -4.90 -12.13 9.33
CA ILE A 26 -6.28 -11.86 9.77
C ILE A 26 -6.37 -10.61 10.64
N GLN A 27 -7.33 -9.74 10.35
CA GLN A 27 -7.58 -8.48 11.05
C GLN A 27 -8.94 -8.52 11.76
N ASP A 28 -8.94 -8.75 13.08
CA ASP A 28 -10.17 -8.90 13.88
C ASP A 28 -11.15 -7.72 13.72
N SER A 29 -10.64 -6.51 13.49
CA SER A 29 -11.47 -5.32 13.28
C SER A 29 -12.22 -5.31 11.93
N ALA A 30 -11.86 -6.18 10.99
CA ALA A 30 -12.54 -6.33 9.70
C ALA A 30 -13.66 -7.38 9.72
N TYR A 31 -13.85 -8.12 10.85
CA TYR A 31 -14.85 -9.17 10.96
C TYR A 31 -16.22 -8.75 10.37
N PRO A 32 -16.92 -9.59 9.57
CA PRO A 32 -16.68 -11.03 9.32
C PRO A 32 -15.67 -11.35 8.19
N TYR A 33 -15.06 -10.36 7.59
CA TYR A 33 -14.06 -10.53 6.54
C TYR A 33 -12.68 -10.85 7.14
N HIS A 34 -11.81 -11.46 6.35
CA HIS A 34 -10.44 -11.78 6.75
C HIS A 34 -9.65 -10.51 7.11
N ASP A 35 -9.70 -9.50 6.25
CA ASP A 35 -8.99 -8.25 6.39
C ASP A 35 -9.77 -7.05 5.81
N TRP A 36 -9.25 -5.84 6.00
CA TRP A 36 -9.89 -4.62 5.53
C TRP A 36 -9.91 -4.48 4.01
N ASN A 37 -8.97 -5.07 3.27
CA ASN A 37 -8.99 -5.03 1.82
C ASN A 37 -10.17 -5.86 1.28
N GLU A 38 -10.35 -7.07 1.81
CA GLU A 38 -11.49 -7.93 1.46
C GLU A 38 -12.83 -7.24 1.80
N ARG A 39 -12.92 -6.66 3.00
CA ARG A 39 -14.13 -5.95 3.43
C ARG A 39 -14.47 -4.79 2.52
N VAL A 40 -13.51 -3.91 2.23
CA VAL A 40 -13.76 -2.72 1.42
C VAL A 40 -13.97 -3.11 -0.04
N SER A 41 -13.33 -4.18 -0.54
CA SER A 41 -13.63 -4.71 -1.88
C SER A 41 -15.08 -5.16 -1.98
N ALA A 42 -15.56 -5.96 -1.03
CA ALA A 42 -16.95 -6.43 -1.01
C ALA A 42 -17.99 -5.29 -0.84
N GLU A 43 -17.66 -4.26 -0.07
CA GLU A 43 -18.57 -3.15 0.22
C GLU A 43 -18.54 -2.02 -0.81
N CYS A 44 -17.43 -1.87 -1.58
CA CYS A 44 -17.22 -0.74 -2.47
C CYS A 44 -16.66 -1.12 -3.84
N TYR A 45 -15.50 -1.80 -3.93
CA TYR A 45 -14.81 -1.93 -5.22
C TYR A 45 -15.54 -2.87 -6.17
N ALA A 46 -15.94 -4.05 -5.73
CA ALA A 46 -16.72 -4.98 -6.52
C ALA A 46 -18.10 -4.42 -6.90
N PRO A 47 -18.90 -3.80 -5.99
CA PRO A 47 -20.14 -3.15 -6.37
C PRO A 47 -20.00 -2.09 -7.48
N ASN A 48 -18.95 -1.26 -7.45
CA ASN A 48 -18.74 -0.25 -8.48
C ASN A 48 -18.36 -0.84 -9.86
N SER A 49 -17.83 -2.05 -9.91
CA SER A 49 -17.52 -2.74 -11.17
C SER A 49 -18.75 -3.31 -11.88
N ALA A 50 -19.85 -3.53 -11.15
CA ALA A 50 -21.09 -4.12 -11.67
C ALA A 50 -22.33 -3.51 -10.99
N THR A 51 -22.45 -2.20 -11.06
CA THR A 51 -23.50 -1.44 -10.36
C THR A 51 -24.84 -1.56 -11.06
N ARG A 52 -25.90 -1.77 -10.28
CA ARG A 52 -27.27 -1.89 -10.77
C ARG A 52 -27.94 -0.52 -10.89
N ILE A 53 -28.55 -0.24 -12.04
CA ILE A 53 -29.48 0.88 -12.22
C ILE A 53 -30.89 0.33 -12.11
N LEU A 54 -31.72 0.95 -11.26
CA LEU A 54 -33.10 0.54 -11.02
C LEU A 54 -34.08 1.55 -11.60
N ASP A 55 -35.23 1.06 -12.07
CA ASP A 55 -36.37 1.90 -12.43
C ASP A 55 -37.23 2.27 -11.19
N ASP A 56 -38.33 3.00 -11.43
CA ASP A 56 -39.27 3.42 -10.39
C ASP A 56 -39.96 2.24 -9.67
N LYS A 57 -39.99 1.05 -10.28
CA LYS A 57 -40.52 -0.19 -9.72
C LYS A 57 -39.51 -1.00 -8.95
N LYS A 58 -38.25 -0.54 -8.94
CA LYS A 58 -37.09 -1.23 -8.37
C LYS A 58 -36.64 -2.46 -9.19
N ASP A 59 -37.06 -2.56 -10.46
CA ASP A 59 -36.55 -3.56 -11.37
C ASP A 59 -35.17 -3.12 -11.91
N ILE A 60 -34.25 -4.07 -12.09
CA ILE A 60 -32.93 -3.79 -12.67
C ILE A 60 -33.11 -3.53 -14.16
N VAL A 61 -32.79 -2.32 -14.59
CA VAL A 61 -32.87 -1.92 -16.02
C VAL A 61 -31.51 -1.95 -16.71
N ASP A 62 -30.43 -1.83 -15.95
CA ASP A 62 -29.07 -1.93 -16.47
C ASP A 62 -28.08 -2.34 -15.38
N ILE A 63 -26.91 -2.89 -15.79
CA ILE A 63 -25.75 -3.15 -14.94
C ILE A 63 -24.55 -2.50 -15.60
N VAL A 64 -23.94 -1.53 -14.92
CA VAL A 64 -22.86 -0.70 -15.47
C VAL A 64 -21.59 -0.79 -14.62
N ASN A 65 -20.46 -0.60 -15.26
CA ASN A 65 -19.18 -0.40 -14.58
C ASN A 65 -18.93 1.10 -14.41
N ASN A 66 -19.02 1.60 -13.17
CA ASN A 66 -18.83 3.02 -12.86
C ASN A 66 -17.45 3.53 -13.25
N TYR A 67 -16.42 2.69 -13.13
CA TYR A 67 -15.04 3.06 -13.47
C TYR A 67 -14.84 3.44 -14.95
N SER A 68 -15.69 2.98 -15.86
CA SER A 68 -15.60 3.35 -17.27
C SER A 68 -16.09 4.77 -17.59
N ARG A 69 -16.84 5.39 -16.66
CA ARG A 69 -17.54 6.67 -16.87
C ARG A 69 -17.14 7.76 -15.86
N MET A 70 -16.23 7.44 -14.91
CA MET A 70 -15.68 8.38 -13.94
C MET A 70 -14.16 8.41 -14.03
N SER A 71 -13.52 9.51 -13.66
CA SER A 71 -12.08 9.51 -13.41
C SER A 71 -11.76 8.79 -12.10
N PHE A 72 -10.68 8.04 -12.04
CA PHE A 72 -10.28 7.34 -10.82
C PHE A 72 -8.77 7.11 -10.72
N ASN A 73 -8.30 6.88 -9.51
CA ASN A 73 -7.03 6.19 -9.27
C ASN A 73 -7.24 5.09 -8.23
N PHE A 74 -6.46 4.04 -8.34
CA PHE A 74 -6.31 3.01 -7.31
C PHE A 74 -4.90 3.07 -6.73
N GLY A 75 -4.78 2.83 -5.43
CA GLY A 75 -3.47 2.67 -4.80
C GLY A 75 -2.71 1.47 -5.41
N PRO A 76 -1.44 1.64 -5.82
CA PRO A 76 -0.66 0.55 -6.44
C PRO A 76 -0.58 -0.72 -5.58
N THR A 77 -0.40 -0.57 -4.27
CA THR A 77 -0.37 -1.70 -3.32
C THR A 77 -1.73 -2.41 -3.22
N LEU A 78 -2.83 -1.64 -3.28
CA LEU A 78 -4.19 -2.19 -3.34
C LEU A 78 -4.40 -2.99 -4.64
N LEU A 79 -3.98 -2.46 -5.80
CA LEU A 79 -4.06 -3.19 -7.07
C LEU A 79 -3.23 -4.48 -7.05
N SER A 80 -2.06 -4.47 -6.36
CA SER A 80 -1.25 -5.69 -6.19
C SER A 80 -1.97 -6.74 -5.34
N TRP A 81 -2.71 -6.33 -4.32
CA TRP A 81 -3.55 -7.22 -3.54
C TRP A 81 -4.72 -7.76 -4.38
N MET A 82 -5.44 -6.89 -5.10
CA MET A 82 -6.57 -7.29 -5.96
C MET A 82 -6.15 -8.29 -7.05
N GLU A 83 -4.98 -8.09 -7.65
CA GLU A 83 -4.41 -9.01 -8.65
C GLU A 83 -4.25 -10.44 -8.12
N LYS A 84 -4.00 -10.61 -6.82
CA LYS A 84 -3.83 -11.92 -6.16
C LYS A 84 -5.14 -12.48 -5.59
N HIS A 85 -5.97 -11.62 -4.98
CA HIS A 85 -7.08 -12.03 -4.10
C HIS A 85 -8.48 -11.68 -4.63
N ASP A 86 -8.60 -10.71 -5.57
CA ASP A 86 -9.88 -10.28 -6.15
C ASP A 86 -9.71 -10.00 -7.65
N GLN A 87 -9.38 -11.06 -8.39
CA GLN A 87 -9.06 -10.99 -9.82
C GLN A 87 -10.22 -10.47 -10.68
N GLU A 88 -11.46 -10.76 -10.30
CA GLU A 88 -12.65 -10.33 -11.04
C GLU A 88 -12.77 -8.80 -11.00
N THR A 89 -12.73 -8.21 -9.80
CA THR A 89 -12.77 -6.75 -9.64
C THR A 89 -11.54 -6.09 -10.25
N TYR A 90 -10.35 -6.66 -10.06
CA TYR A 90 -9.11 -6.16 -10.69
C TYR A 90 -9.24 -6.07 -12.21
N GLN A 91 -9.70 -7.14 -12.85
CA GLN A 91 -9.85 -7.15 -14.31
C GLN A 91 -10.92 -6.15 -14.77
N ALA A 92 -12.03 -6.03 -14.04
CA ALA A 92 -13.09 -5.08 -14.35
C ALA A 92 -12.62 -3.62 -14.28
N VAL A 93 -11.72 -3.27 -13.34
CA VAL A 93 -11.08 -1.95 -13.26
C VAL A 93 -10.19 -1.69 -14.49
N LEU A 94 -9.39 -2.66 -14.91
CA LEU A 94 -8.52 -2.53 -16.09
C LEU A 94 -9.32 -2.41 -17.39
N ASP A 95 -10.39 -3.17 -17.53
CA ASP A 95 -11.26 -3.15 -18.70
C ASP A 95 -12.08 -1.86 -18.78
N ALA A 96 -12.46 -1.30 -17.62
CA ALA A 96 -13.11 0.01 -17.55
C ALA A 96 -12.22 1.13 -18.09
N ASP A 97 -10.92 1.13 -17.83
CA ASP A 97 -10.00 2.11 -18.41
C ASP A 97 -9.90 1.96 -19.94
N LYS A 98 -9.87 0.72 -20.47
CA LYS A 98 -9.88 0.47 -21.91
C LYS A 98 -11.19 0.96 -22.56
N GLU A 99 -12.32 0.73 -21.90
CA GLU A 99 -13.61 1.20 -22.38
C GLU A 99 -13.69 2.74 -22.33
N SER A 100 -13.19 3.36 -21.27
CA SER A 100 -13.16 4.82 -21.14
C SER A 100 -12.35 5.48 -22.26
N GLN A 101 -11.26 4.86 -22.75
CA GLN A 101 -10.51 5.37 -23.91
C GLN A 101 -11.38 5.43 -25.18
N ARG A 102 -12.32 4.50 -25.34
CA ARG A 102 -13.26 4.53 -26.48
C ARG A 102 -14.31 5.63 -26.30
N ILE A 103 -14.79 5.82 -25.06
CA ILE A 103 -15.79 6.85 -24.73
C ILE A 103 -15.19 8.26 -24.83
N PHE A 104 -13.96 8.45 -24.33
CA PHE A 104 -13.33 9.77 -24.16
C PHE A 104 -12.21 10.06 -25.16
N SER A 105 -12.39 9.66 -26.42
CA SER A 105 -11.52 10.03 -27.55
C SER A 105 -10.04 9.64 -27.37
N GLY A 106 -9.78 8.48 -26.77
CA GLY A 106 -8.44 7.96 -26.52
C GLY A 106 -7.91 8.22 -25.11
N HIS A 107 -8.62 9.00 -24.30
CA HIS A 107 -8.23 9.30 -22.92
C HIS A 107 -8.81 8.27 -21.93
N GLY A 108 -7.95 7.66 -21.15
CA GLY A 108 -8.38 6.71 -20.10
C GLY A 108 -8.89 7.41 -18.85
N ALA A 109 -9.78 6.75 -18.13
CA ALA A 109 -10.36 7.22 -16.88
C ALA A 109 -9.39 7.14 -15.70
N ALA A 110 -8.48 6.16 -15.73
CA ALA A 110 -7.49 5.96 -14.68
C ALA A 110 -6.38 7.03 -14.74
N ILE A 111 -5.95 7.50 -13.56
CA ILE A 111 -4.72 8.28 -13.38
C ILE A 111 -3.77 7.57 -12.42
N ALA A 112 -2.47 7.85 -12.52
CA ALA A 112 -1.46 7.26 -11.64
C ALA A 112 -1.55 7.81 -10.21
N GLN A 113 -0.85 7.16 -9.28
CA GLN A 113 -0.65 7.62 -7.91
C GLN A 113 0.81 7.41 -7.49
N ALA A 114 1.36 8.24 -6.60
CA ALA A 114 2.64 7.96 -5.96
C ALA A 114 2.56 6.62 -5.19
N TYR A 115 3.55 5.75 -5.40
CA TYR A 115 3.44 4.30 -5.18
C TYR A 115 2.99 3.88 -3.76
N ASN A 116 3.70 4.33 -2.71
CA ASN A 116 3.42 3.94 -1.32
C ASN A 116 2.52 4.94 -0.57
N HIS A 117 1.89 5.87 -1.23
CA HIS A 117 1.03 6.88 -0.62
C HIS A 117 1.72 7.68 0.50
N LEU A 118 2.97 8.03 0.34
CA LEU A 118 3.67 8.92 1.29
C LEU A 118 3.41 10.39 0.95
N ILE A 119 3.56 11.27 1.95
CA ILE A 119 3.36 12.71 1.78
C ILE A 119 4.59 13.28 1.07
N LEU A 120 4.48 13.48 -0.25
CA LEU A 120 5.60 13.86 -1.10
C LEU A 120 6.34 15.12 -0.61
N PRO A 121 5.68 16.21 -0.17
CA PRO A 121 6.37 17.38 0.40
C PRO A 121 7.27 17.09 1.61
N LEU A 122 7.00 16.00 2.35
CA LEU A 122 7.77 15.58 3.52
C LEU A 122 8.79 14.47 3.22
N ALA A 123 8.83 13.98 1.99
CA ALA A 123 9.76 12.94 1.57
C ALA A 123 11.16 13.51 1.31
N ASP A 124 12.17 12.67 1.51
CA ASP A 124 13.51 12.92 0.96
C ASP A 124 13.44 13.03 -0.57
N SER A 125 14.33 13.81 -1.18
CA SER A 125 14.30 14.07 -2.62
C SER A 125 14.44 12.80 -3.48
N ARG A 126 15.26 11.83 -3.04
CA ARG A 126 15.42 10.54 -3.72
C ARG A 126 14.18 9.66 -3.56
N ASP A 127 13.58 9.65 -2.38
CA ASP A 127 12.34 8.91 -2.12
C ASP A 127 11.18 9.49 -2.93
N LYS A 128 11.06 10.83 -2.98
CA LYS A 128 10.07 11.53 -3.79
C LYS A 128 10.19 11.12 -5.27
N HIS A 129 11.40 11.13 -5.82
CA HIS A 129 11.68 10.71 -7.20
C HIS A 129 11.28 9.24 -7.45
N THR A 130 11.75 8.32 -6.61
CA THR A 130 11.43 6.89 -6.72
C THR A 130 9.93 6.63 -6.63
N GLN A 131 9.22 7.30 -5.73
CA GLN A 131 7.78 7.12 -5.54
C GLN A 131 6.97 7.53 -6.76
N ILE A 132 7.38 8.60 -7.44
CA ILE A 132 6.75 9.04 -8.70
C ILE A 132 7.03 8.04 -9.81
N ILE A 133 8.30 7.64 -10.00
CA ILE A 133 8.66 6.65 -11.03
C ILE A 133 7.94 5.32 -10.78
N TRP A 134 7.93 4.82 -9.56
CA TRP A 134 7.26 3.56 -9.23
C TRP A 134 5.75 3.63 -9.49
N GLY A 135 5.10 4.76 -9.19
CA GLY A 135 3.70 4.96 -9.51
C GLY A 135 3.41 4.99 -11.01
N ILE A 136 4.30 5.58 -11.80
CA ILE A 136 4.20 5.60 -13.27
C ILE A 136 4.42 4.21 -13.86
N GLU A 137 5.46 3.49 -13.43
CA GLU A 137 5.78 2.16 -13.96
C GLU A 137 4.74 1.10 -13.55
N ASP A 138 4.19 1.18 -12.33
CA ASP A 138 3.05 0.36 -11.91
C ASP A 138 1.82 0.62 -12.80
N PHE A 139 1.51 1.88 -13.04
CA PHE A 139 0.42 2.27 -13.93
C PHE A 139 0.61 1.71 -15.35
N LYS A 140 1.80 1.88 -15.93
CA LYS A 140 2.14 1.33 -17.26
C LYS A 140 2.03 -0.20 -17.29
N TYR A 141 2.49 -0.85 -16.24
CA TYR A 141 2.43 -2.30 -16.13
C TYR A 141 0.98 -2.81 -16.17
N ARG A 142 0.06 -2.12 -15.47
CA ARG A 142 -1.34 -2.55 -15.35
C ARG A 142 -2.20 -2.06 -16.53
N PHE A 143 -2.22 -0.78 -16.77
CA PHE A 143 -3.11 -0.14 -17.77
C PHE A 143 -2.56 -0.13 -19.20
N LYS A 144 -1.30 -0.55 -19.39
CA LYS A 144 -0.63 -0.68 -20.72
C LYS A 144 -0.59 0.62 -21.54
N ARG A 145 -0.57 1.76 -20.87
CA ARG A 145 -0.42 3.10 -21.46
C ARG A 145 0.33 4.02 -20.51
N ASP A 146 0.79 5.16 -21.00
CA ASP A 146 1.36 6.22 -20.15
C ASP A 146 0.25 6.93 -19.37
N PRO A 147 0.49 7.27 -18.08
CA PRO A 147 -0.46 8.07 -17.31
C PRO A 147 -0.45 9.52 -17.77
N GLU A 148 -1.61 10.13 -17.95
CA GLU A 148 -1.73 11.57 -18.26
C GLU A 148 -1.72 12.42 -16.99
N GLY A 149 -2.31 11.93 -15.91
CA GLY A 149 -2.37 12.58 -14.60
C GLY A 149 -1.86 11.70 -13.48
N MET A 150 -1.55 12.34 -12.34
CA MET A 150 -1.17 11.64 -11.12
C MET A 150 -1.88 12.25 -9.92
N TRP A 151 -2.48 11.37 -9.10
CA TRP A 151 -3.00 11.73 -7.78
C TRP A 151 -1.85 11.85 -6.78
N LEU A 152 -1.79 12.99 -6.09
CA LEU A 152 -0.87 13.19 -4.98
C LEU A 152 -1.51 12.66 -3.69
N PRO A 153 -0.82 11.84 -2.89
CA PRO A 153 -1.32 11.38 -1.60
C PRO A 153 -1.82 12.54 -0.74
N GLU A 154 -3.07 12.46 -0.29
CA GLU A 154 -3.74 13.52 0.48
C GLU A 154 -3.80 14.88 -0.25
N THR A 155 -3.68 14.89 -1.56
CA THR A 155 -3.43 16.08 -2.39
C THR A 155 -2.26 16.95 -1.90
N ALA A 156 -1.35 16.37 -1.09
CA ALA A 156 -0.24 17.08 -0.49
C ALA A 156 0.74 17.56 -1.57
N VAL A 157 1.01 18.87 -1.60
CA VAL A 157 1.70 19.51 -2.72
C VAL A 157 2.81 20.46 -2.29
N ASP A 158 3.92 20.44 -3.05
CA ASP A 158 4.94 21.46 -3.15
C ASP A 158 5.38 21.61 -4.61
N LEU A 159 6.04 22.71 -4.95
CA LEU A 159 6.54 22.95 -6.32
C LEU A 159 7.55 21.88 -6.76
N GLY A 160 8.37 21.38 -5.83
CA GLY A 160 9.35 20.32 -6.13
C GLY A 160 8.68 19.03 -6.57
N SER A 161 7.57 18.63 -5.94
CA SER A 161 6.78 17.46 -6.36
C SER A 161 6.16 17.67 -7.74
N LEU A 162 5.56 18.85 -7.98
CA LEU A 162 4.97 19.17 -9.29
C LEU A 162 6.01 19.20 -10.42
N ASP A 163 7.21 19.69 -10.13
CA ASP A 163 8.29 19.75 -11.11
C ASP A 163 8.79 18.35 -11.50
N LEU A 164 8.92 17.44 -10.54
CA LEU A 164 9.21 16.04 -10.80
C LEU A 164 8.08 15.35 -11.60
N LEU A 165 6.81 15.64 -11.31
CA LEU A 165 5.69 15.13 -12.11
C LEU A 165 5.81 15.57 -13.57
N ALA A 166 6.03 16.87 -13.80
CA ALA A 166 6.17 17.42 -15.15
C ALA A 166 7.41 16.88 -15.87
N GLU A 167 8.52 16.67 -15.16
CA GLU A 167 9.74 16.02 -15.68
C GLU A 167 9.47 14.60 -16.18
N GLN A 168 8.61 13.85 -15.46
CA GLN A 168 8.24 12.48 -15.82
C GLN A 168 7.07 12.41 -16.81
N GLY A 169 6.64 13.54 -17.39
CA GLY A 169 5.62 13.60 -18.43
C GLY A 169 4.17 13.63 -17.93
N ILE A 170 3.94 13.76 -16.63
CA ILE A 170 2.60 13.95 -16.07
C ILE A 170 2.09 15.34 -16.45
N ARG A 171 0.90 15.39 -17.05
CA ARG A 171 0.31 16.61 -17.62
C ARG A 171 -0.53 17.38 -16.60
N PHE A 172 -1.15 16.67 -15.62
CA PHE A 172 -2.02 17.31 -14.65
C PHE A 172 -2.08 16.57 -13.31
N THR A 173 -2.53 17.32 -12.29
CA THR A 173 -2.98 16.79 -11.00
C THR A 173 -4.25 17.49 -10.53
N VAL A 174 -4.86 16.97 -9.45
CA VAL A 174 -6.08 17.50 -8.85
C VAL A 174 -5.78 17.96 -7.43
N LEU A 175 -6.18 19.18 -7.08
CA LEU A 175 -5.96 19.79 -5.76
C LEU A 175 -7.26 20.35 -5.18
N ALA A 176 -7.24 20.58 -3.86
CA ALA A 176 -8.34 21.27 -3.19
C ALA A 176 -8.31 22.80 -3.46
N PRO A 177 -9.47 23.48 -3.50
CA PRO A 177 -9.53 24.90 -3.84
C PRO A 177 -8.84 25.84 -2.84
N HIS A 178 -8.55 25.41 -1.61
CA HIS A 178 -7.76 26.18 -0.65
C HIS A 178 -6.23 26.02 -0.83
N GLN A 179 -5.79 25.16 -1.75
CA GLN A 179 -4.37 24.95 -2.06
C GLN A 179 -3.84 25.91 -3.14
N VAL A 180 -4.63 26.92 -3.52
CA VAL A 180 -4.20 28.00 -4.42
C VAL A 180 -4.22 29.32 -3.69
N ARG A 181 -3.17 30.12 -3.91
CA ARG A 181 -3.01 31.45 -3.30
C ARG A 181 -3.61 32.53 -4.17
N ARG A 182 -3.23 32.58 -5.45
CA ARG A 182 -3.64 33.60 -6.41
C ARG A 182 -3.63 33.04 -7.84
N ILE A 183 -4.43 33.68 -8.68
CA ILE A 183 -4.56 33.34 -10.10
C ILE A 183 -4.42 34.60 -10.96
N ARG A 184 -4.02 34.40 -12.22
CA ARG A 184 -4.08 35.45 -13.26
C ARG A 184 -4.41 34.86 -14.62
N ARG A 185 -4.91 35.69 -15.52
CA ARG A 185 -5.01 35.28 -16.93
C ARG A 185 -3.61 35.19 -17.53
N ILE A 186 -3.34 34.17 -18.34
CA ILE A 186 -2.04 34.02 -19.01
C ILE A 186 -1.75 35.28 -19.84
N GLY A 187 -0.56 35.86 -19.66
CA GLY A 187 -0.15 37.11 -20.29
C GLY A 187 -0.56 38.37 -19.55
N SER A 188 -1.35 38.30 -18.45
CA SER A 188 -1.66 39.44 -17.60
C SER A 188 -0.62 39.61 -16.50
N SER A 189 -0.35 40.85 -16.10
CA SER A 189 0.45 41.17 -14.91
C SER A 189 -0.37 41.20 -13.61
N GLU A 190 -1.69 41.23 -13.70
CA GLU A 190 -2.59 41.39 -12.54
C GLU A 190 -2.94 40.02 -11.92
N TRP A 191 -2.57 39.86 -10.65
CA TRP A 191 -2.93 38.72 -9.85
C TRP A 191 -4.18 38.99 -9.01
N LEU A 192 -5.10 38.03 -9.00
CA LEU A 192 -6.27 37.98 -8.14
C LEU A 192 -5.99 37.01 -6.98
N ASP A 193 -6.09 37.48 -5.74
CA ASP A 193 -6.00 36.68 -4.54
C ASP A 193 -7.26 35.80 -4.42
N VAL A 194 -7.05 34.47 -4.27
CA VAL A 194 -8.10 33.45 -4.10
C VAL A 194 -7.79 32.54 -2.90
N SER A 195 -6.90 32.98 -2.01
CA SER A 195 -6.40 32.18 -0.87
C SER A 195 -7.50 31.72 0.10
N SER A 196 -8.68 32.38 0.08
CA SER A 196 -9.86 31.93 0.83
C SER A 196 -10.62 30.74 0.22
N GLY A 197 -10.08 30.11 -0.83
CA GLY A 197 -10.73 29.01 -1.55
C GLY A 197 -11.77 29.46 -2.58
N ASN A 198 -11.74 30.74 -3.00
CA ASN A 198 -12.67 31.34 -3.98
C ASN A 198 -12.20 31.18 -5.44
N VAL A 199 -11.33 30.23 -5.72
CA VAL A 199 -10.95 29.88 -7.10
C VAL A 199 -12.16 29.36 -7.86
N ASP A 200 -12.27 29.69 -9.15
CA ASP A 200 -13.32 29.12 -10.02
C ASP A 200 -12.96 27.67 -10.38
N PRO A 201 -13.67 26.65 -9.86
CA PRO A 201 -13.30 25.25 -10.09
C PRO A 201 -13.67 24.75 -11.51
N ARG A 202 -14.30 25.58 -12.34
CA ARG A 202 -14.89 25.15 -13.62
C ARG A 202 -13.92 25.21 -14.79
N ARG A 203 -12.60 25.23 -14.53
CA ARG A 203 -11.53 25.28 -15.52
C ARG A 203 -10.21 24.76 -14.98
N PRO A 204 -9.26 24.32 -15.83
CA PRO A 204 -7.88 24.03 -15.42
C PRO A 204 -7.06 25.32 -15.30
N TYR A 205 -5.95 25.21 -14.55
CA TYR A 205 -4.97 26.27 -14.34
C TYR A 205 -3.56 25.75 -14.65
N ALA A 206 -2.71 26.59 -15.23
CA ALA A 206 -1.29 26.31 -15.40
C ALA A 206 -0.52 26.72 -14.16
N VAL A 207 0.37 25.87 -13.66
CA VAL A 207 1.32 26.21 -12.59
C VAL A 207 2.71 26.27 -13.20
N ALA A 208 3.37 27.43 -13.07
CA ALA A 208 4.77 27.59 -13.47
C ALA A 208 5.69 26.94 -12.43
N LEU A 209 6.66 26.18 -12.90
CA LEU A 209 7.55 25.35 -12.07
C LEU A 209 8.97 25.93 -12.04
N PRO A 210 9.78 25.59 -11.01
CA PRO A 210 11.16 26.11 -10.88
C PRO A 210 12.07 25.80 -12.07
N SER A 211 11.86 24.66 -12.74
CA SER A 211 12.61 24.28 -13.94
C SER A 211 12.25 25.05 -15.22
N GLY A 212 11.22 25.89 -15.18
CA GLY A 212 10.60 26.55 -16.34
C GLY A 212 9.55 25.70 -17.06
N ARG A 213 9.28 24.47 -16.60
CA ARG A 213 8.17 23.65 -17.07
C ARG A 213 6.84 24.20 -16.54
N THR A 214 5.75 23.64 -17.02
CA THR A 214 4.40 23.91 -16.52
C THR A 214 3.65 22.59 -16.32
N ILE A 215 2.73 22.57 -15.37
CA ILE A 215 1.78 21.48 -15.16
C ILE A 215 0.37 22.05 -15.02
N ALA A 216 -0.64 21.33 -15.51
CA ALA A 216 -2.02 21.72 -15.30
C ALA A 216 -2.53 21.25 -13.94
N VAL A 217 -3.35 22.06 -13.28
CA VAL A 217 -3.99 21.74 -12.00
C VAL A 217 -5.49 21.99 -12.11
N PHE A 218 -6.27 21.03 -11.62
CA PHE A 218 -7.71 21.14 -11.46
C PHE A 218 -8.03 21.33 -9.97
N PHE A 219 -8.76 22.37 -9.61
CA PHE A 219 -9.26 22.60 -8.25
C PHE A 219 -10.72 22.17 -8.18
N TYR A 220 -11.00 21.05 -7.48
CA TYR A 220 -12.34 20.46 -7.45
C TYR A 220 -13.38 21.32 -6.72
N ASP A 221 -14.68 21.11 -7.01
CA ASP A 221 -15.78 21.74 -6.27
C ASP A 221 -15.85 21.20 -4.84
N ARG A 222 -15.40 22.01 -3.88
CA ARG A 222 -15.35 21.63 -2.46
C ARG A 222 -16.73 21.38 -1.88
N SER A 223 -17.74 22.18 -2.27
CA SER A 223 -19.07 22.10 -1.68
C SER A 223 -19.73 20.75 -2.01
N ILE A 224 -19.68 20.36 -3.29
CA ILE A 224 -20.28 19.11 -3.73
C ILE A 224 -19.48 17.92 -3.18
N SER A 225 -18.15 17.99 -3.23
CA SER A 225 -17.29 16.93 -2.67
C SER A 225 -17.54 16.71 -1.17
N HIS A 226 -17.74 17.79 -0.41
CA HIS A 226 -18.11 17.70 1.01
C HIS A 226 -19.49 17.09 1.22
N ASP A 227 -20.49 17.47 0.40
CA ASP A 227 -21.85 16.92 0.48
C ASP A 227 -21.88 15.41 0.16
N ILE A 228 -20.95 14.92 -0.68
CA ILE A 228 -20.76 13.50 -0.97
C ILE A 228 -20.11 12.79 0.21
N ALA A 229 -18.97 13.30 0.70
CA ALA A 229 -18.17 12.63 1.70
C ALA A 229 -18.85 12.60 3.09
N PHE A 230 -19.52 13.69 3.48
CA PHE A 230 -20.04 13.89 4.83
C PHE A 230 -21.53 14.23 4.90
N GLY A 231 -22.18 14.46 3.76
CA GLY A 231 -23.61 14.77 3.69
C GLY A 231 -24.45 13.59 3.19
N ASP A 232 -25.68 13.92 2.77
CA ASP A 232 -26.69 12.95 2.37
C ASP A 232 -26.85 12.84 0.84
N LEU A 233 -25.92 13.37 0.05
CA LEU A 233 -26.07 13.46 -1.39
C LEU A 233 -26.15 12.09 -2.07
N LEU A 234 -25.40 11.10 -1.56
CA LEU A 234 -25.38 9.72 -2.07
C LEU A 234 -26.63 8.89 -1.69
N LYS A 235 -27.57 9.46 -0.93
CA LYS A 235 -28.85 8.78 -0.66
C LYS A 235 -29.83 8.87 -1.84
N ASN A 236 -29.57 9.74 -2.84
CA ASN A 236 -30.47 9.95 -3.96
C ASN A 236 -29.69 10.39 -5.23
N GLY A 237 -29.61 9.51 -6.21
CA GLY A 237 -28.89 9.75 -7.45
C GLY A 237 -29.45 10.88 -8.31
N GLU A 238 -30.79 11.10 -8.32
CA GLU A 238 -31.42 12.23 -9.02
C GLU A 238 -30.99 13.57 -8.41
N ARG A 239 -31.03 13.67 -7.08
CA ARG A 239 -30.55 14.87 -6.35
C ARG A 239 -29.06 15.09 -6.61
N PHE A 240 -28.28 14.03 -6.71
CA PHE A 240 -26.84 14.12 -7.02
C PHE A 240 -26.64 14.69 -8.43
N ALA A 241 -27.31 14.17 -9.45
CA ALA A 241 -27.25 14.68 -10.82
C ALA A 241 -27.67 16.17 -10.89
N GLN A 242 -28.77 16.54 -10.26
CA GLN A 242 -29.25 17.93 -10.20
C GLN A 242 -28.21 18.84 -9.54
N ARG A 243 -27.60 18.41 -8.44
CA ARG A 243 -26.56 19.19 -7.73
C ARG A 243 -25.34 19.46 -8.59
N MET A 244 -24.90 18.47 -9.40
CA MET A 244 -23.83 18.63 -10.38
C MET A 244 -24.22 19.65 -11.46
N LEU A 245 -25.39 19.53 -12.05
CA LEU A 245 -25.86 20.42 -13.12
C LEU A 245 -26.10 21.85 -12.64
N GLN A 246 -26.53 22.07 -11.40
CA GLN A 246 -26.72 23.41 -10.80
C GLN A 246 -25.40 24.14 -10.54
N ALA A 247 -24.26 23.46 -10.50
CA ALA A 247 -22.95 24.08 -10.26
C ALA A 247 -22.39 24.84 -11.47
N PHE A 248 -22.98 24.68 -12.66
CA PHE A 248 -22.59 25.48 -13.84
C PHE A 248 -22.97 26.96 -13.67
N SER A 249 -22.07 27.85 -14.10
CA SER A 249 -22.33 29.28 -14.09
C SER A 249 -23.31 29.68 -15.17
N GLN A 250 -24.32 30.45 -14.82
CA GLN A 250 -25.25 31.06 -15.77
C GLN A 250 -24.64 32.26 -16.53
N LYS A 251 -23.51 32.82 -16.02
CA LYS A 251 -22.76 33.93 -16.63
C LYS A 251 -21.32 33.48 -16.92
N PRO A 252 -21.11 32.63 -17.91
CA PRO A 252 -19.80 32.08 -18.18
C PRO A 252 -18.84 33.13 -18.75
N LYS A 253 -17.56 33.02 -18.35
CA LYS A 253 -16.46 33.82 -18.89
C LYS A 253 -15.64 33.04 -19.94
N SER A 254 -16.01 31.79 -20.25
CA SER A 254 -15.32 30.89 -21.18
C SER A 254 -16.30 30.19 -22.12
N SER A 255 -15.78 29.60 -23.19
CA SER A 255 -16.54 28.82 -24.18
C SER A 255 -17.03 27.46 -23.65
N ALA A 256 -16.41 26.95 -22.61
CA ALA A 256 -16.75 25.69 -21.96
C ALA A 256 -16.58 25.78 -20.43
N GLN A 257 -17.26 24.90 -19.71
CA GLN A 257 -17.11 24.71 -18.28
C GLN A 257 -17.01 23.22 -17.94
N ILE A 258 -16.18 22.88 -16.95
CA ILE A 258 -16.15 21.57 -16.31
C ILE A 258 -16.63 21.72 -14.86
N VAL A 259 -17.67 20.99 -14.47
CA VAL A 259 -18.00 20.79 -13.05
C VAL A 259 -17.38 19.46 -12.63
N HIS A 260 -16.46 19.51 -11.69
CA HIS A 260 -15.76 18.31 -11.26
C HIS A 260 -15.59 18.26 -9.75
N ILE A 261 -15.57 17.03 -9.25
CA ILE A 261 -15.47 16.70 -7.83
C ILE A 261 -14.39 15.65 -7.64
N ALA A 262 -13.81 15.62 -6.44
CA ALA A 262 -12.89 14.59 -5.99
C ALA A 262 -13.18 14.23 -4.54
N THR A 263 -13.30 12.93 -4.27
CA THR A 263 -13.55 12.35 -2.93
C THR A 263 -12.75 11.06 -2.78
N ASP A 264 -12.66 10.56 -1.56
CA ASP A 264 -12.29 9.17 -1.35
C ASP A 264 -13.30 8.29 -2.08
N GLY A 265 -12.80 7.32 -2.84
CA GLY A 265 -13.61 6.40 -3.64
C GLY A 265 -14.49 5.52 -2.77
N GLU A 266 -14.04 5.21 -1.56
CA GLU A 266 -14.76 4.44 -0.55
C GLU A 266 -16.07 5.11 -0.10
N SER A 267 -16.27 6.39 -0.41
CA SER A 267 -17.56 7.08 -0.26
C SER A 267 -18.66 6.41 -1.08
N TYR A 268 -18.32 5.82 -2.25
CA TYR A 268 -19.26 5.19 -3.16
C TYR A 268 -19.53 3.70 -2.84
N GLY A 269 -19.70 3.35 -1.58
CA GLY A 269 -20.02 2.00 -1.14
C GLY A 269 -19.75 1.77 0.34
N HIS A 270 -18.50 1.83 0.76
CA HIS A 270 -18.08 1.53 2.13
C HIS A 270 -18.58 2.59 3.14
N HIS A 271 -18.34 3.88 2.88
CA HIS A 271 -18.80 4.95 3.79
C HIS A 271 -20.29 5.21 3.66
N HIS A 272 -20.84 5.10 2.46
CA HIS A 272 -22.27 5.27 2.18
C HIS A 272 -22.80 4.07 1.42
N ARG A 273 -23.51 3.19 2.13
CA ARG A 273 -24.10 2.00 1.53
C ARG A 273 -24.98 2.36 0.33
N PHE A 274 -24.80 1.66 -0.80
CA PHE A 274 -25.43 1.93 -2.09
C PHE A 274 -25.01 3.25 -2.76
N GLY A 275 -23.89 3.83 -2.33
CA GLY A 275 -23.31 5.01 -2.96
C GLY A 275 -22.90 4.78 -4.42
N ASP A 276 -22.51 3.54 -4.76
CA ASP A 276 -22.27 3.05 -6.11
C ASP A 276 -23.50 3.23 -7.02
N MET A 277 -24.68 2.85 -6.53
CA MET A 277 -25.94 2.98 -7.28
C MET A 277 -26.35 4.44 -7.47
N ALA A 278 -26.15 5.30 -6.47
CA ALA A 278 -26.39 6.73 -6.60
C ALA A 278 -25.44 7.39 -7.62
N LEU A 279 -24.19 6.95 -7.64
CA LEU A 279 -23.19 7.38 -8.63
C LEU A 279 -23.61 6.92 -10.04
N ALA A 280 -23.92 5.65 -10.24
CA ALA A 280 -24.35 5.11 -11.53
C ALA A 280 -25.57 5.85 -12.08
N TYR A 281 -26.59 6.06 -11.24
CA TYR A 281 -27.78 6.82 -11.62
C TYR A 281 -27.45 8.27 -11.99
N CYS A 282 -26.57 8.93 -11.23
CA CYS A 282 -26.12 10.29 -11.55
C CYS A 282 -25.44 10.36 -12.93
N LEU A 283 -24.51 9.46 -13.19
CA LEU A 283 -23.79 9.38 -14.48
C LEU A 283 -24.76 9.10 -15.65
N ASP A 284 -25.71 8.19 -15.43
CA ASP A 284 -26.72 7.84 -16.43
C ASP A 284 -27.65 9.03 -16.75
N LYS A 285 -28.04 9.83 -15.77
CA LYS A 285 -28.91 10.99 -15.97
C LYS A 285 -28.24 12.16 -16.68
N ILE A 286 -26.94 12.36 -16.50
CA ILE A 286 -26.21 13.49 -17.11
C ILE A 286 -26.08 13.33 -18.61
N GLU A 287 -25.76 12.13 -19.11
CA GLU A 287 -25.50 11.89 -20.54
C GLU A 287 -26.75 12.02 -21.45
N PRO A 288 -27.84 11.27 -21.21
CA PRO A 288 -29.03 11.33 -22.07
C PRO A 288 -29.78 12.65 -22.01
N GLY A 289 -29.63 13.38 -20.89
CA GLY A 289 -30.32 14.66 -20.68
C GLY A 289 -29.84 15.79 -21.59
N GLY A 290 -28.73 15.63 -22.32
CA GLY A 290 -28.20 16.59 -23.28
C GLY A 290 -27.76 17.94 -22.68
N GLN A 291 -27.83 18.09 -21.35
CA GLN A 291 -27.47 19.33 -20.66
C GLN A 291 -25.95 19.46 -20.46
N ALA A 292 -25.25 18.34 -20.22
CA ALA A 292 -23.81 18.27 -20.09
C ALA A 292 -23.29 16.92 -20.62
N SER A 293 -22.02 16.85 -20.96
CA SER A 293 -21.34 15.61 -21.35
C SER A 293 -20.45 15.13 -20.21
N LEU A 294 -20.36 13.82 -20.03
CA LEU A 294 -19.32 13.25 -19.17
C LEU A 294 -17.95 13.45 -19.82
N THR A 295 -16.91 13.58 -19.02
CA THR A 295 -15.53 13.70 -19.47
C THR A 295 -14.57 13.18 -18.40
N VAL A 296 -13.31 12.96 -18.82
CA VAL A 296 -12.16 12.75 -17.93
C VAL A 296 -11.19 13.92 -18.07
N TYR A 297 -10.34 14.11 -17.06
CA TYR A 297 -9.44 15.27 -17.01
C TYR A 297 -8.53 15.38 -18.25
N GLY A 298 -7.97 14.26 -18.73
CA GLY A 298 -7.12 14.24 -19.93
C GLY A 298 -7.84 14.76 -21.17
N GLN A 299 -9.04 14.27 -21.45
CA GLN A 299 -9.86 14.71 -22.56
C GLN A 299 -10.21 16.21 -22.47
N TYR A 300 -10.66 16.65 -21.29
CA TYR A 300 -11.01 18.04 -21.11
C TYR A 300 -9.81 18.97 -21.31
N LEU A 301 -8.65 18.60 -20.76
CA LEU A 301 -7.41 19.36 -20.85
C LEU A 301 -6.89 19.47 -22.30
N GLU A 302 -7.08 18.44 -23.11
CA GLU A 302 -6.69 18.47 -24.53
C GLU A 302 -7.57 19.43 -25.34
N ILE A 303 -8.89 19.43 -25.07
CA ILE A 303 -9.84 20.28 -25.79
C ILE A 303 -9.76 21.75 -25.29
N TYR A 304 -9.57 21.94 -24.00
CA TYR A 304 -9.59 23.25 -23.33
C TYR A 304 -8.36 23.42 -22.44
N PRO A 305 -7.20 23.78 -23.02
CA PRO A 305 -5.99 24.04 -22.24
C PRO A 305 -6.17 25.22 -21.29
N PRO A 306 -5.34 25.34 -20.24
CA PRO A 306 -5.43 26.44 -19.28
C PRO A 306 -5.32 27.82 -19.91
N GLU A 307 -6.26 28.72 -19.59
CA GLU A 307 -6.20 30.15 -19.93
C GLU A 307 -5.71 31.02 -18.77
N TYR A 308 -5.57 30.42 -17.58
CA TYR A 308 -5.15 31.08 -16.34
C TYR A 308 -3.96 30.36 -15.74
N GLU A 309 -3.09 31.15 -15.10
CA GLU A 309 -2.03 30.68 -14.24
C GLU A 309 -2.49 30.69 -12.78
N ALA A 310 -1.98 29.73 -12.00
CA ALA A 310 -2.19 29.65 -10.56
C ALA A 310 -0.86 29.56 -9.82
N GLU A 311 -0.79 30.22 -8.66
CA GLU A 311 0.27 30.04 -7.67
C GLU A 311 -0.30 29.22 -6.50
N ILE A 312 0.27 28.03 -6.28
CA ILE A 312 -0.19 27.12 -5.23
C ILE A 312 0.26 27.57 -3.84
N VAL A 313 -0.43 27.07 -2.82
CA VAL A 313 0.03 27.09 -1.42
C VAL A 313 0.86 25.83 -1.19
N GLU A 314 2.17 26.00 -1.12
CA GLU A 314 3.09 24.89 -0.86
C GLU A 314 2.90 24.31 0.54
N MET A 315 3.32 23.05 0.74
CA MET A 315 3.18 22.32 2.00
C MET A 315 1.72 22.28 2.50
N SER A 316 0.78 22.19 1.57
CA SER A 316 -0.66 22.10 1.82
C SER A 316 -1.24 20.74 1.40
N SER A 317 -2.39 20.38 1.96
CA SER A 317 -3.12 19.14 1.67
C SER A 317 -4.63 19.32 1.84
N TRP A 318 -5.45 18.39 1.38
CA TRP A 318 -6.91 18.51 1.50
C TRP A 318 -7.45 18.18 2.90
N SER A 319 -6.75 17.35 3.68
CA SER A 319 -7.22 16.77 4.95
C SER A 319 -6.55 17.36 6.20
N CYS A 320 -5.68 18.39 6.04
CA CYS A 320 -5.07 19.09 7.16
C CYS A 320 -5.18 20.61 7.00
N ALA A 321 -5.91 21.26 7.90
CA ALA A 321 -6.04 22.73 7.90
C ALA A 321 -4.72 23.48 8.15
N HIS A 322 -3.69 22.79 8.63
CA HIS A 322 -2.35 23.31 8.93
C HIS A 322 -1.32 22.88 7.85
N GLY A 323 -1.78 22.58 6.65
CA GLY A 323 -0.94 22.17 5.54
C GLY A 323 -0.62 20.68 5.55
N VAL A 324 0.60 20.27 5.89
CA VAL A 324 1.03 18.87 6.01
C VAL A 324 1.40 18.47 7.44
N GLU A 325 1.02 19.28 8.41
CA GLU A 325 1.39 19.09 9.81
C GLU A 325 0.79 17.83 10.43
N ARG A 326 -0.33 17.29 9.89
CA ARG A 326 -0.90 16.02 10.34
C ARG A 326 0.13 14.89 10.35
N TRP A 327 1.10 14.93 9.46
CA TRP A 327 2.09 13.85 9.29
C TRP A 327 3.44 14.10 9.97
N ARG A 328 3.55 15.18 10.76
CA ARG A 328 4.81 15.50 11.47
C ARG A 328 4.66 16.25 12.78
N SER A 329 3.47 16.70 13.17
CA SER A 329 3.31 17.50 14.39
C SER A 329 1.96 17.30 15.08
N ASP A 330 1.84 17.86 16.29
CA ASP A 330 0.60 17.92 17.06
C ASP A 330 -0.27 19.10 16.56
N CYS A 331 -0.82 18.98 15.37
CA CYS A 331 -1.62 20.04 14.74
C CYS A 331 -3.09 20.06 15.18
N GLY A 332 -3.54 19.09 15.97
CA GLY A 332 -4.92 18.97 16.42
C GLY A 332 -5.88 18.35 15.39
N CYS A 333 -5.47 18.15 14.12
CA CYS A 333 -6.32 17.44 13.15
C CYS A 333 -6.48 15.97 13.53
N SER A 334 -7.75 15.52 13.65
CA SER A 334 -8.12 14.17 14.11
C SER A 334 -9.30 13.64 13.28
N THR A 335 -9.74 12.41 13.54
CA THR A 335 -10.99 11.87 12.97
C THR A 335 -12.24 12.48 13.61
N GLY A 336 -12.10 13.12 14.77
CA GLY A 336 -13.20 13.67 15.55
C GLY A 336 -13.93 12.65 16.44
N LEU A 337 -13.53 11.37 16.39
CA LEU A 337 -14.21 10.29 17.14
C LEU A 337 -13.82 10.26 18.62
N HIS A 338 -12.68 10.86 19.01
CA HIS A 338 -12.12 10.78 20.35
C HIS A 338 -11.85 12.17 20.95
N PRO A 339 -12.85 12.85 21.52
CA PRO A 339 -12.67 14.16 22.16
C PRO A 339 -11.62 14.11 23.27
N GLY A 340 -10.69 15.07 23.28
CA GLY A 340 -9.65 15.17 24.29
C GLY A 340 -8.36 14.39 23.97
N TRP A 341 -8.32 13.57 22.93
CA TRP A 341 -7.09 12.96 22.46
C TRP A 341 -6.19 13.99 21.78
N THR A 342 -4.87 13.81 21.93
CA THR A 342 -3.84 14.68 21.34
C THR A 342 -3.04 13.94 20.28
N GLN A 343 -2.42 14.68 19.37
CA GLN A 343 -1.58 14.12 18.32
C GLN A 343 -0.09 14.32 18.62
N LYS A 344 0.29 14.47 19.90
CA LYS A 344 1.68 14.64 20.35
C LYS A 344 2.60 13.48 19.97
N TRP A 345 2.05 12.31 19.72
CA TRP A 345 2.76 11.12 19.27
C TRP A 345 3.33 11.23 17.84
N ARG A 346 2.74 12.08 16.99
CA ARG A 346 3.09 12.18 15.56
C ARG A 346 4.52 12.66 15.32
N ALA A 347 4.95 13.69 16.04
CA ALA A 347 6.30 14.25 15.88
C ALA A 347 7.40 13.26 16.31
N PRO A 348 7.35 12.62 17.49
CA PRO A 348 8.34 11.61 17.86
C PRO A 348 8.36 10.38 16.95
N LEU A 349 7.20 9.91 16.48
CA LEU A 349 7.16 8.85 15.48
C LEU A 349 7.87 9.28 14.19
N ARG A 350 7.60 10.50 13.70
CA ARG A 350 8.26 11.03 12.50
C ARG A 350 9.77 11.15 12.68
N ASP A 351 10.22 11.61 13.85
CA ASP A 351 11.64 11.68 14.20
C ASP A 351 12.30 10.29 14.20
N ALA A 352 11.64 9.28 14.78
CA ALA A 352 12.13 7.91 14.80
C ALA A 352 12.29 7.33 13.38
N MET A 353 11.27 7.53 12.51
CA MET A 353 11.30 7.06 11.13
C MET A 353 12.36 7.78 10.29
N ASN A 354 12.44 9.12 10.39
CA ASN A 354 13.45 9.91 9.69
C ASN A 354 14.86 9.49 10.10
N TRP A 355 15.11 9.35 11.41
CA TRP A 355 16.39 8.89 11.92
C TRP A 355 16.78 7.53 11.33
N LEU A 356 15.86 6.55 11.33
CA LEU A 356 16.16 5.21 10.82
C LEU A 356 16.47 5.26 9.32
N ARG A 357 15.67 5.96 8.51
CA ARG A 357 15.93 6.18 7.08
C ARG A 357 17.33 6.78 6.87
N ASP A 358 17.66 7.86 7.58
CA ASP A 358 18.91 8.59 7.42
C ASP A 358 20.13 7.73 7.80
N GLN A 359 19.99 6.78 8.76
CA GLN A 359 21.04 5.82 9.06
C GLN A 359 21.23 4.78 7.94
N THR A 360 20.18 4.41 7.23
CA THR A 360 20.25 3.37 6.17
C THR A 360 20.78 3.89 4.84
N ILE A 361 20.59 5.17 4.53
CA ILE A 361 21.02 5.77 3.26
C ILE A 361 22.51 5.55 2.97
N PRO A 362 23.46 5.95 3.83
CA PRO A 362 24.89 5.75 3.55
C PRO A 362 25.29 4.28 3.56
N LEU A 363 24.62 3.42 4.33
CA LEU A 363 24.89 1.99 4.33
C LEU A 363 24.51 1.36 2.99
N TYR A 364 23.33 1.67 2.49
CA TYR A 364 22.83 1.22 1.20
C TYR A 364 23.74 1.72 0.06
N GLU A 365 24.01 3.02 0.02
CA GLU A 365 24.77 3.66 -1.04
C GLU A 365 26.21 3.09 -1.12
N ASN A 366 26.90 3.00 0.02
CA ASN A 366 28.27 2.47 0.07
C ASN A 366 28.32 0.99 -0.33
N GLU A 367 27.39 0.18 0.18
CA GLU A 367 27.42 -1.26 -0.07
C GLU A 367 27.07 -1.59 -1.53
N LEU A 368 25.98 -1.01 -2.04
CA LEU A 368 25.51 -1.34 -3.38
C LEU A 368 26.41 -0.75 -4.48
N SER A 369 27.11 0.37 -4.24
CA SER A 369 28.08 0.96 -5.18
C SER A 369 29.25 0.03 -5.50
N ALA A 370 29.52 -0.99 -4.67
CA ALA A 370 30.52 -2.01 -4.99
C ALA A 370 30.09 -2.94 -6.14
N TYR A 371 28.81 -2.98 -6.46
CA TYR A 371 28.20 -3.94 -7.39
C TYR A 371 27.57 -3.26 -8.60
N VAL A 372 26.91 -2.12 -8.42
CA VAL A 372 26.14 -1.44 -9.47
C VAL A 372 26.74 -0.07 -9.80
N GLN A 373 26.50 0.38 -11.03
CA GLN A 373 26.97 1.69 -11.51
C GLN A 373 26.33 2.86 -10.78
N ASP A 374 25.04 2.74 -10.47
CA ASP A 374 24.24 3.75 -9.78
C ASP A 374 23.21 3.06 -8.86
N PRO A 375 23.42 3.09 -7.52
CA PRO A 375 22.51 2.48 -6.56
C PRO A 375 21.08 3.04 -6.61
N TRP A 376 20.94 4.35 -6.85
CA TRP A 376 19.63 5.00 -6.86
C TRP A 376 18.83 4.67 -8.11
N LYS A 377 19.49 4.62 -9.25
CA LYS A 377 18.89 4.14 -10.50
C LYS A 377 18.48 2.67 -10.41
N ALA A 378 19.28 1.85 -9.74
CA ALA A 378 18.93 0.46 -9.47
C ALA A 378 17.67 0.37 -8.59
N ARG A 379 17.56 1.23 -7.56
CA ARG A 379 16.33 1.34 -6.74
C ARG A 379 15.13 1.77 -7.58
N ASP A 380 15.28 2.79 -8.41
CA ASP A 380 14.18 3.29 -9.26
C ASP A 380 13.68 2.20 -10.23
N ASP A 381 14.58 1.40 -10.82
CA ASP A 381 14.20 0.30 -11.73
C ASP A 381 13.69 -0.97 -11.00
N TYR A 382 13.89 -1.06 -9.67
CA TYR A 382 13.50 -2.23 -8.87
C TYR A 382 11.97 -2.45 -8.86
N ILE A 383 11.17 -1.46 -9.19
CA ILE A 383 9.72 -1.63 -9.37
C ILE A 383 9.39 -2.75 -10.35
N ARG A 384 10.19 -2.98 -11.37
CA ARG A 384 9.99 -4.07 -12.34
C ARG A 384 10.11 -5.44 -11.71
N VAL A 385 10.96 -5.57 -10.69
CA VAL A 385 11.10 -6.79 -9.88
C VAL A 385 9.92 -6.91 -8.92
N ILE A 386 9.49 -5.82 -8.29
CA ILE A 386 8.32 -5.82 -7.39
C ILE A 386 7.06 -6.28 -8.13
N LEU A 387 6.85 -5.79 -9.35
CA LEU A 387 5.67 -6.12 -10.18
C LEU A 387 5.73 -7.54 -10.77
N ASN A 388 6.90 -8.11 -10.94
CA ASN A 388 7.08 -9.45 -11.48
C ASN A 388 8.32 -10.12 -10.88
N ARG A 389 8.13 -10.96 -9.87
CA ARG A 389 9.19 -11.68 -9.14
C ARG A 389 9.58 -13.01 -9.80
N SER A 390 9.20 -13.26 -11.06
CA SER A 390 9.68 -14.46 -11.77
C SER A 390 11.20 -14.47 -11.83
N GLU A 391 11.81 -15.63 -11.67
CA GLU A 391 13.27 -15.82 -11.68
C GLU A 391 13.91 -15.16 -12.91
N LYS A 392 13.30 -15.36 -14.08
CA LYS A 392 13.78 -14.74 -15.32
C LYS A 392 13.80 -13.21 -15.24
N ASN A 393 12.75 -12.57 -14.74
CA ASN A 393 12.69 -11.11 -14.68
C ASN A 393 13.69 -10.54 -13.67
N VAL A 394 13.88 -11.24 -12.54
CA VAL A 394 14.88 -10.88 -11.54
C VAL A 394 16.31 -11.07 -12.11
N GLU A 395 16.56 -12.17 -12.81
CA GLU A 395 17.84 -12.37 -13.50
C GLU A 395 18.12 -11.32 -14.58
N ASP A 396 17.12 -10.88 -15.31
CA ASP A 396 17.22 -9.82 -16.33
C ASP A 396 17.44 -8.41 -15.74
N PHE A 397 17.15 -8.21 -14.44
CA PHE A 397 17.38 -6.95 -13.75
C PHE A 397 18.87 -6.69 -13.51
N PHE A 398 19.63 -7.68 -13.09
CA PHE A 398 21.01 -7.49 -12.68
C PHE A 398 21.95 -6.97 -13.80
N PRO A 399 21.96 -7.51 -15.02
CA PRO A 399 22.85 -7.03 -16.10
C PRO A 399 22.65 -5.55 -16.47
N ARG A 400 21.48 -4.99 -16.21
CA ARG A 400 21.18 -3.57 -16.54
C ARG A 400 21.92 -2.60 -15.62
N HIS A 401 22.26 -3.05 -14.42
CA HIS A 401 22.82 -2.19 -13.36
C HIS A 401 24.27 -2.52 -13.00
N LEU A 402 24.76 -3.69 -13.38
CA LEU A 402 26.11 -4.17 -13.09
C LEU A 402 27.22 -3.20 -13.51
N ILE A 403 28.25 -3.09 -12.68
CA ILE A 403 29.53 -2.53 -13.10
C ILE A 403 30.12 -3.44 -14.18
N PRO A 404 30.49 -2.90 -15.37
CA PRO A 404 31.06 -3.69 -16.45
C PRO A 404 32.28 -4.51 -16.00
N GLY A 405 32.29 -5.81 -16.33
CA GLY A 405 33.40 -6.71 -15.98
C GLY A 405 33.25 -7.45 -14.64
N LEU A 406 32.31 -7.05 -13.78
CA LEU A 406 31.98 -7.82 -12.58
C LEU A 406 31.13 -9.06 -12.93
N ARG A 407 31.39 -10.17 -12.25
CA ARG A 407 30.56 -11.37 -12.29
C ARG A 407 29.87 -11.54 -10.94
N TRP A 408 28.58 -11.77 -10.97
CA TRP A 408 27.80 -12.01 -9.77
C TRP A 408 27.52 -13.50 -9.58
N GLY A 409 27.87 -13.98 -8.39
CA GLY A 409 27.36 -15.26 -7.89
C GLY A 409 25.97 -15.07 -7.24
N ARG A 410 25.46 -16.16 -6.69
CA ARG A 410 24.17 -16.17 -5.97
C ARG A 410 24.23 -15.27 -4.72
N THR A 411 25.35 -15.31 -4.01
CA THR A 411 25.54 -14.50 -2.76
C THR A 411 25.42 -13.01 -3.01
N GLU A 412 26.05 -12.49 -4.08
CA GLU A 412 25.98 -11.06 -4.42
C GLU A 412 24.55 -10.67 -4.83
N LYS A 413 23.84 -11.53 -5.56
CA LYS A 413 22.45 -11.31 -5.94
C LYS A 413 21.54 -11.25 -4.71
N ILE A 414 21.65 -12.20 -3.78
CA ILE A 414 20.92 -12.20 -2.51
C ILE A 414 21.18 -10.90 -1.76
N LYS A 415 22.43 -10.49 -1.62
CA LYS A 415 22.81 -9.25 -0.95
C LYS A 415 22.19 -8.02 -1.60
N CYS A 416 22.22 -7.96 -2.92
CA CYS A 416 21.62 -6.87 -3.70
C CYS A 416 20.09 -6.82 -3.48
N LEU A 417 19.40 -7.95 -3.54
CA LEU A 417 17.95 -8.03 -3.30
C LEU A 417 17.61 -7.58 -1.87
N LYS A 418 18.37 -8.00 -0.86
CA LYS A 418 18.20 -7.53 0.53
C LYS A 418 18.36 -6.01 0.66
N LEU A 419 19.34 -5.43 -0.02
CA LEU A 419 19.57 -3.99 -0.02
C LEU A 419 18.39 -3.22 -0.68
N LEU A 420 17.85 -3.75 -1.76
CA LEU A 420 16.71 -3.15 -2.46
C LEU A 420 15.40 -3.30 -1.65
N GLU A 421 15.19 -4.46 -1.01
CA GLU A 421 14.05 -4.67 -0.10
C GLU A 421 14.15 -3.78 1.16
N LEU A 422 15.35 -3.54 1.68
CA LEU A 422 15.58 -2.59 2.75
C LEU A 422 15.07 -1.19 2.35
N GLN A 423 15.40 -0.72 1.14
CA GLN A 423 14.95 0.57 0.63
C GLN A 423 13.42 0.58 0.38
N ARG A 424 12.84 -0.52 -0.12
CA ARG A 424 11.39 -0.65 -0.27
C ARG A 424 10.68 -0.51 1.08
N CYS A 425 11.14 -1.24 2.10
CA CYS A 425 10.58 -1.14 3.44
C CYS A 425 10.81 0.23 4.08
N ALA A 426 11.97 0.86 3.83
CA ALA A 426 12.28 2.20 4.31
C ALA A 426 11.30 3.27 3.75
N MET A 427 10.84 3.13 2.51
CA MET A 427 9.80 4.01 1.95
C MET A 427 8.41 3.67 2.52
N LEU A 428 8.08 2.39 2.72
CA LEU A 428 6.80 1.95 3.31
C LEU A 428 6.61 2.46 4.75
N MET A 429 7.69 2.72 5.50
CA MET A 429 7.62 3.37 6.83
C MET A 429 6.91 4.73 6.81
N PHE A 430 6.79 5.39 5.65
CA PHE A 430 6.22 6.72 5.50
C PHE A 430 4.84 6.77 4.87
N THR A 431 4.18 5.63 4.73
CA THR A 431 2.78 5.56 4.27
C THR A 431 1.90 6.48 5.11
N SER A 432 1.11 7.35 4.46
CA SER A 432 0.39 8.46 5.11
C SER A 432 -0.55 8.02 6.22
N CYS A 433 -1.22 6.87 6.07
CA CYS A 433 -2.15 6.34 7.07
C CYS A 433 -1.49 6.06 8.43
N GLY A 434 -0.17 5.87 8.48
CA GLY A 434 0.56 5.72 9.74
C GLY A 434 0.45 6.92 10.69
N TRP A 435 0.07 8.11 10.18
CA TRP A 435 -0.14 9.34 10.97
C TRP A 435 -1.56 9.89 10.89
N PHE A 436 -2.43 9.31 10.06
CA PHE A 436 -3.74 9.89 9.78
C PHE A 436 -4.70 9.78 10.96
N PHE A 437 -4.74 8.65 11.64
CA PHE A 437 -5.65 8.33 12.73
C PHE A 437 -5.23 8.96 14.07
N ASP A 438 -5.93 8.61 15.15
CA ASP A 438 -5.93 9.40 16.38
C ASP A 438 -4.95 8.88 17.45
N ASP A 439 -4.39 7.66 17.30
CA ASP A 439 -3.46 7.10 18.28
C ASP A 439 -2.34 6.26 17.65
N ILE A 440 -1.18 6.27 18.31
CA ILE A 440 0.00 5.52 17.89
C ILE A 440 -0.19 3.99 17.90
N SER A 441 -1.18 3.49 18.64
CA SER A 441 -1.52 2.06 18.70
C SER A 441 -2.47 1.61 17.58
N GLY A 442 -2.88 2.52 16.68
CA GLY A 442 -3.70 2.19 15.52
C GLY A 442 -3.01 1.19 14.58
N ILE A 443 -3.82 0.34 13.91
CA ILE A 443 -3.27 -0.73 13.05
C ILE A 443 -2.38 -0.19 11.94
N GLU A 444 -2.69 0.96 11.37
CA GLU A 444 -1.89 1.60 10.32
C GLU A 444 -0.57 2.15 10.87
N THR A 445 -0.55 2.63 12.12
CA THR A 445 0.67 3.10 12.77
C THR A 445 1.55 1.92 13.17
N VAL A 446 0.96 0.83 13.68
CA VAL A 446 1.67 -0.44 13.94
C VAL A 446 2.25 -1.00 12.64
N GLN A 447 1.52 -0.90 11.54
CA GLN A 447 2.00 -1.36 10.22
C GLN A 447 3.28 -0.62 9.78
N VAL A 448 3.34 0.72 9.87
CA VAL A 448 4.56 1.46 9.52
C VAL A 448 5.72 1.17 10.50
N MET A 449 5.43 0.91 11.78
CA MET A 449 6.44 0.43 12.73
C MET A 449 6.94 -0.98 12.40
N SER A 450 6.10 -1.84 11.84
CA SER A 450 6.50 -3.19 11.40
C SER A 450 7.46 -3.12 10.21
N TYR A 451 7.25 -2.20 9.25
CA TYR A 451 8.23 -1.94 8.20
C TYR A 451 9.56 -1.43 8.76
N ALA A 452 9.55 -0.58 9.80
CA ALA A 452 10.77 -0.17 10.49
C ALA A 452 11.47 -1.37 11.17
N GLY A 453 10.71 -2.28 11.78
CA GLY A 453 11.22 -3.55 12.31
C GLY A 453 11.94 -4.38 11.24
N ARG A 454 11.35 -4.51 10.04
CA ARG A 454 11.99 -5.22 8.92
C ARG A 454 13.26 -4.53 8.43
N VAL A 455 13.27 -3.20 8.36
CA VAL A 455 14.47 -2.42 8.02
C VAL A 455 15.59 -2.69 9.02
N MET A 456 15.29 -2.64 10.34
CA MET A 456 16.30 -2.89 11.37
C MET A 456 16.83 -4.33 11.35
N GLN A 457 15.97 -5.31 11.08
CA GLN A 457 16.40 -6.69 10.89
C GLN A 457 17.37 -6.82 9.70
N LEU A 458 17.03 -6.28 8.53
CA LEU A 458 17.90 -6.32 7.35
C LEU A 458 19.24 -5.60 7.61
N VAL A 459 19.24 -4.50 8.35
CA VAL A 459 20.48 -3.83 8.79
C VAL A 459 21.32 -4.75 9.66
N LYS A 460 20.70 -5.45 10.62
CA LYS A 460 21.41 -6.39 11.49
C LYS A 460 21.99 -7.57 10.71
N GLU A 461 21.23 -8.12 9.76
CA GLU A 461 21.70 -9.21 8.89
C GLU A 461 22.86 -8.79 7.97
N LEU A 462 22.79 -7.61 7.36
CA LEU A 462 23.78 -7.14 6.38
C LEU A 462 25.07 -6.61 7.02
N TRP A 463 24.96 -5.93 8.17
CA TRP A 463 26.11 -5.21 8.76
C TRP A 463 26.35 -5.52 10.24
N GLN A 464 25.62 -6.43 10.86
CA GLN A 464 25.68 -6.76 12.30
C GLN A 464 25.49 -5.52 13.21
N LYS A 465 24.74 -4.51 12.71
CA LYS A 465 24.41 -3.29 13.45
C LYS A 465 23.03 -3.40 14.07
N ASP A 466 22.91 -3.10 15.35
CA ASP A 466 21.63 -3.08 16.04
C ASP A 466 21.14 -1.64 16.21
N PHE A 467 20.11 -1.28 15.47
CA PHE A 467 19.46 0.04 15.51
C PHE A 467 18.23 0.06 16.42
N GLU A 468 17.72 -1.10 16.82
CA GLU A 468 16.47 -1.22 17.59
C GLU A 468 16.49 -0.40 18.89
N PRO A 469 17.52 -0.46 19.76
CA PRO A 469 17.52 0.32 21.00
C PRO A 469 17.41 1.84 20.78
N TYR A 470 18.04 2.35 19.72
CA TYR A 470 18.01 3.78 19.38
C TYR A 470 16.67 4.21 18.79
N TYR A 471 16.03 3.34 18.02
CA TYR A 471 14.71 3.56 17.47
C TYR A 471 13.64 3.55 18.56
N VAL A 472 13.64 2.53 19.42
CA VAL A 472 12.70 2.37 20.54
C VAL A 472 12.83 3.53 21.55
N ALA A 473 14.05 4.03 21.81
CA ALA A 473 14.25 5.20 22.66
C ALA A 473 13.58 6.48 22.11
N ARG A 474 13.47 6.61 20.79
CA ARG A 474 12.74 7.71 20.13
C ARG A 474 11.24 7.52 20.25
N LEU A 475 10.76 6.30 20.00
CA LEU A 475 9.34 5.94 20.14
C LEU A 475 8.84 6.14 21.60
N GLY A 476 9.69 5.95 22.60
CA GLY A 476 9.38 6.22 24.00
C GLY A 476 8.95 7.67 24.28
N LYS A 477 9.25 8.61 23.37
CA LYS A 477 8.80 10.01 23.46
C LYS A 477 7.42 10.26 22.87
N ALA A 478 6.82 9.27 22.20
CA ALA A 478 5.52 9.36 21.56
C ALA A 478 4.42 8.87 22.51
N PRO A 479 3.67 9.76 23.18
CA PRO A 479 2.65 9.35 24.14
C PRO A 479 1.47 8.69 23.42
N SER A 480 0.91 7.60 23.98
CA SER A 480 -0.37 7.07 23.56
C SER A 480 -1.53 7.78 24.26
N ASN A 481 -2.66 7.91 23.58
CA ASN A 481 -3.91 8.35 24.18
C ASN A 481 -4.65 7.17 24.86
N GLN A 482 -4.28 5.94 24.52
CA GLN A 482 -4.86 4.72 25.10
C GLN A 482 -4.24 4.44 26.47
N LYS A 483 -5.08 4.22 27.49
CA LYS A 483 -4.59 3.91 28.85
C LYS A 483 -3.80 2.60 28.95
N THR A 484 -3.94 1.74 27.95
CA THR A 484 -3.26 0.43 27.88
C THR A 484 -1.77 0.58 27.60
N PHE A 485 -1.36 1.68 26.97
CA PHE A 485 0.02 1.94 26.59
C PHE A 485 0.44 3.33 27.08
N MET A 486 1.64 3.45 27.66
CA MET A 486 2.19 4.76 28.01
C MET A 486 2.69 5.49 26.78
N ASN A 487 3.31 4.78 25.84
CA ASN A 487 3.97 5.39 24.69
C ASN A 487 4.22 4.39 23.55
N GLY A 488 4.79 4.90 22.45
CA GLY A 488 5.08 4.11 21.25
C GLY A 488 6.12 3.00 21.47
N ALA A 489 6.98 3.07 22.47
CA ALA A 489 7.91 1.98 22.76
C ALA A 489 7.17 0.74 23.29
N GLU A 490 6.15 0.92 24.13
CA GLU A 490 5.31 -0.18 24.59
C GLU A 490 4.44 -0.76 23.48
N VAL A 491 3.93 0.10 22.60
CA VAL A 491 3.20 -0.35 21.38
C VAL A 491 4.12 -1.19 20.50
N TYR A 492 5.35 -0.74 20.27
CA TYR A 492 6.35 -1.48 19.49
C TYR A 492 6.70 -2.83 20.16
N ASP A 493 6.97 -2.84 21.45
CA ASP A 493 7.29 -4.06 22.20
C ASP A 493 6.16 -5.09 22.14
N ARG A 494 4.91 -4.62 22.19
CA ARG A 494 3.72 -5.49 22.16
C ARG A 494 3.41 -6.08 20.78
N PHE A 495 3.55 -5.31 19.71
CA PHE A 495 3.01 -5.68 18.40
C PHE A 495 4.07 -5.94 17.32
N VAL A 496 5.30 -5.44 17.50
CA VAL A 496 6.31 -5.49 16.44
C VAL A 496 7.54 -6.31 16.84
N LYS A 497 8.02 -6.18 18.06
CA LYS A 497 9.30 -6.78 18.49
C LYS A 497 9.38 -8.30 18.36
N SER A 498 8.26 -9.01 18.55
CA SER A 498 8.18 -10.47 18.39
C SER A 498 7.80 -10.93 16.99
N ALA A 499 7.45 -9.99 16.09
CA ALA A 499 6.96 -10.30 14.75
C ALA A 499 8.04 -10.73 13.73
N PRO A 500 9.36 -10.41 13.88
CA PRO A 500 10.36 -10.80 12.91
C PRO A 500 10.38 -12.31 12.65
N LEU A 501 10.30 -12.66 11.37
CA LEU A 501 10.43 -14.01 10.86
C LEU A 501 11.81 -14.18 10.20
N ASP A 502 12.37 -15.36 10.35
CA ASP A 502 13.52 -15.87 9.63
C ASP A 502 13.17 -17.20 8.93
N LEU A 503 14.08 -17.74 8.15
CA LEU A 503 13.83 -18.98 7.41
C LEU A 503 13.59 -20.17 8.36
N LEU A 504 14.17 -20.13 9.56
CA LEU A 504 13.97 -21.17 10.57
C LEU A 504 12.53 -21.17 11.10
N LYS A 505 11.99 -19.98 11.47
CA LYS A 505 10.60 -19.85 11.93
C LYS A 505 9.59 -20.22 10.82
N ILE A 506 9.87 -19.89 9.56
CA ILE A 506 9.05 -20.33 8.42
C ILE A 506 9.10 -21.85 8.29
N GLY A 507 10.28 -22.46 8.48
CA GLY A 507 10.43 -23.93 8.48
C GLY A 507 9.66 -24.60 9.59
N VAL A 508 9.64 -24.03 10.80
CA VAL A 508 8.82 -24.50 11.91
C VAL A 508 7.33 -24.41 11.58
N HIS A 509 6.90 -23.28 11.02
CA HIS A 509 5.51 -23.12 10.61
C HIS A 509 5.11 -24.18 9.58
N TYR A 510 5.95 -24.42 8.55
CA TYR A 510 5.77 -25.50 7.59
C TYR A 510 5.65 -26.87 8.28
N ALA A 511 6.59 -27.17 9.17
CA ALA A 511 6.64 -28.44 9.87
C ALA A 511 5.39 -28.70 10.74
N VAL A 512 4.92 -27.69 11.46
CA VAL A 512 3.70 -27.82 12.29
C VAL A 512 2.47 -27.96 11.41
N SER A 513 2.32 -27.12 10.37
CA SER A 513 1.17 -27.19 9.48
C SER A 513 1.09 -28.52 8.72
N SER A 514 2.24 -29.15 8.41
CA SER A 514 2.29 -30.47 7.76
C SER A 514 1.71 -31.63 8.58
N LEU A 515 1.46 -31.43 9.90
CA LEU A 515 0.70 -32.38 10.73
C LEU A 515 -0.80 -32.38 10.43
N PHE A 516 -1.30 -31.31 9.84
CA PHE A 516 -2.74 -31.06 9.68
C PHE A 516 -3.13 -30.86 8.21
N GLU A 517 -2.16 -30.57 7.34
CA GLU A 517 -2.36 -30.31 5.92
C GLU A 517 -1.48 -31.22 5.06
N ASP A 518 -2.07 -31.75 4.00
CA ASP A 518 -1.32 -32.48 2.96
C ASP A 518 -0.67 -31.49 2.00
N TYR A 519 0.57 -31.15 2.25
CA TYR A 519 1.33 -30.28 1.36
C TYR A 519 1.87 -31.02 0.13
N PRO A 520 1.88 -30.37 -1.05
CA PRO A 520 2.63 -30.87 -2.19
C PRO A 520 4.15 -30.87 -1.90
N GLU A 521 4.95 -31.46 -2.77
CA GLU A 521 6.41 -31.50 -2.63
C GLU A 521 7.04 -30.12 -2.41
N THR A 522 6.42 -29.07 -2.98
CA THR A 522 6.74 -27.66 -2.73
C THR A 522 5.49 -26.93 -2.28
N ALA A 523 5.49 -26.45 -1.04
CA ALA A 523 4.43 -25.64 -0.44
C ALA A 523 4.80 -24.16 -0.48
N ARG A 524 3.81 -23.28 -0.64
CA ARG A 524 3.98 -21.83 -0.55
C ARG A 524 3.45 -21.31 0.78
N ILE A 525 4.27 -20.51 1.47
CA ILE A 525 3.93 -19.84 2.73
C ILE A 525 4.28 -18.35 2.55
N GLY A 526 3.30 -17.54 2.20
CA GLY A 526 3.52 -16.14 1.84
C GLY A 526 4.55 -15.99 0.72
N GLU A 527 5.61 -15.24 0.98
CA GLU A 527 6.75 -15.02 0.07
C GLU A 527 7.85 -16.11 0.20
N TYR A 528 7.51 -17.27 0.75
CA TYR A 528 8.45 -18.39 0.91
C TYR A 528 7.96 -19.65 0.21
N GLU A 529 8.92 -20.45 -0.26
CA GLU A 529 8.72 -21.79 -0.75
C GLU A 529 9.38 -22.78 0.20
N ALA A 530 8.61 -23.77 0.66
CA ALA A 530 9.07 -24.90 1.47
C ALA A 530 9.09 -26.17 0.63
N GLN A 531 10.26 -26.71 0.36
CA GLN A 531 10.44 -27.96 -0.38
C GLN A 531 10.70 -29.11 0.59
N ASN A 532 9.84 -30.14 0.53
CA ASN A 532 10.05 -31.36 1.29
C ASN A 532 11.32 -32.08 0.79
N ARG A 533 12.20 -32.44 1.70
CA ARG A 533 13.45 -33.18 1.44
C ARG A 533 13.49 -34.53 2.14
N GLY A 534 12.35 -35.00 2.58
CA GLY A 534 12.13 -36.24 3.33
C GLY A 534 11.40 -35.96 4.63
N SER A 535 10.25 -36.55 4.80
CA SER A 535 9.40 -36.42 6.00
C SER A 535 8.92 -37.82 6.46
N PHE A 536 8.76 -37.92 7.75
CA PHE A 536 8.18 -39.06 8.43
C PHE A 536 7.05 -38.58 9.32
N LEU A 537 5.92 -39.26 9.26
CA LEU A 537 4.75 -38.95 10.07
C LEU A 537 4.34 -40.25 10.82
N SER A 538 4.13 -40.14 12.12
CA SER A 538 3.62 -41.23 12.95
C SER A 538 2.46 -40.71 13.82
N GLU A 539 1.44 -41.54 13.97
CA GLU A 539 0.27 -41.23 14.80
C GLU A 539 0.03 -42.33 15.83
N SER A 540 -0.24 -41.97 17.06
CA SER A 540 -0.59 -42.86 18.16
C SER A 540 -1.71 -42.24 18.99
N ALA A 541 -2.91 -42.79 18.88
CA ALA A 541 -4.15 -42.23 19.47
C ALA A 541 -4.40 -40.79 19.04
N SER A 542 -4.36 -39.83 19.98
CA SER A 542 -4.50 -38.38 19.69
C SER A 542 -3.17 -37.67 19.46
N GLN A 543 -2.05 -38.41 19.54
CA GLN A 543 -0.72 -37.81 19.41
C GLN A 543 -0.19 -38.00 18.00
N LYS A 544 0.53 -36.99 17.50
CA LYS A 544 1.16 -37.00 16.19
C LYS A 544 2.62 -36.58 16.32
N LEU A 545 3.48 -37.27 15.58
CA LEU A 545 4.89 -36.91 15.44
C LEU A 545 5.22 -36.71 13.99
N ALA A 546 5.74 -35.52 13.64
CA ALA A 546 6.35 -35.25 12.33
C ALA A 546 7.85 -35.01 12.50
N LEU A 547 8.63 -35.70 11.66
CA LEU A 547 10.07 -35.53 11.53
C LEU A 547 10.41 -35.26 10.09
N GLY A 548 11.38 -34.42 9.81
CA GLY A 548 11.73 -34.26 8.41
C GLY A 548 12.85 -33.24 8.16
N LYS A 549 13.08 -33.09 6.87
CA LYS A 549 13.99 -32.10 6.31
C LYS A 549 13.22 -31.26 5.30
N ALA A 550 13.45 -29.95 5.33
CA ALA A 550 12.89 -29.04 4.35
C ALA A 550 13.94 -28.04 3.87
N ARG A 551 13.83 -27.62 2.63
CA ARG A 551 14.54 -26.45 2.11
C ARG A 551 13.56 -25.30 2.03
N ILE A 552 13.87 -24.23 2.74
CA ILE A 552 13.07 -23.00 2.75
C ILE A 552 13.79 -21.95 1.91
N CYS A 553 13.08 -21.34 0.97
CA CYS A 553 13.61 -20.32 0.08
C CYS A 553 12.71 -19.09 0.09
N SER A 554 13.29 -17.88 0.23
CA SER A 554 12.57 -16.62 0.05
C SER A 554 12.47 -16.30 -1.44
N SER A 555 11.25 -16.09 -1.96
CA SER A 555 11.01 -15.63 -3.33
C SER A 555 11.44 -14.17 -3.54
N THR A 556 11.55 -13.40 -2.46
CA THR A 556 11.87 -11.98 -2.47
C THR A 556 13.37 -11.72 -2.45
N THR A 557 14.12 -12.39 -1.56
CA THR A 557 15.56 -12.17 -1.37
C THR A 557 16.44 -13.29 -1.94
N TRP A 558 15.84 -14.41 -2.35
CA TRP A 558 16.51 -15.61 -2.81
C TRP A 558 17.40 -16.31 -1.77
N GLU A 559 17.28 -15.90 -0.51
CA GLU A 559 17.90 -16.64 0.59
C GLU A 559 17.28 -18.00 0.71
N GLU A 560 18.10 -18.98 1.05
CA GLU A 560 17.66 -20.34 1.24
C GLU A 560 18.41 -21.03 2.36
N GLU A 561 17.71 -21.90 3.07
CA GLU A 561 18.27 -22.74 4.13
C GLU A 561 17.68 -24.14 4.07
N SER A 562 18.53 -25.12 4.39
CA SER A 562 18.10 -26.50 4.62
C SER A 562 17.97 -26.73 6.11
N LEU A 563 16.81 -27.23 6.53
CA LEU A 563 16.44 -27.40 7.92
C LEU A 563 16.12 -28.87 8.21
N SER A 564 16.42 -29.31 9.43
CA SER A 564 15.81 -30.48 10.06
C SER A 564 14.79 -30.03 11.10
N TYR A 565 13.70 -30.79 11.24
CA TYR A 565 12.65 -30.45 12.18
C TYR A 565 12.07 -31.69 12.86
N ALA A 566 11.53 -31.49 14.06
CA ALA A 566 10.66 -32.44 14.75
C ALA A 566 9.47 -31.69 15.33
N VAL A 567 8.27 -32.23 15.20
CA VAL A 567 7.05 -31.68 15.79
C VAL A 567 6.29 -32.77 16.51
N LEU A 568 5.98 -32.53 17.76
CA LEU A 568 5.21 -33.43 18.63
C LEU A 568 3.92 -32.73 19.03
N HIS A 569 2.78 -33.21 18.51
CA HIS A 569 1.45 -32.78 18.92
C HIS A 569 0.89 -33.77 19.93
N LEU A 570 0.49 -33.30 21.10
CA LEU A 570 0.08 -34.13 22.23
C LEU A 570 -1.45 -34.19 22.41
N GLY A 571 -2.18 -33.62 21.49
CA GLY A 571 -3.62 -33.43 21.55
C GLY A 571 -4.00 -31.99 21.96
N ASP A 572 -5.21 -31.58 21.60
CA ASP A 572 -5.75 -30.23 21.81
C ASP A 572 -4.76 -29.13 21.33
N GLN A 573 -4.43 -28.20 22.20
CA GLN A 573 -3.49 -27.08 21.92
C GLN A 573 -2.06 -27.36 22.38
N SER A 574 -1.72 -28.60 22.72
CA SER A 574 -0.40 -28.96 23.24
C SER A 574 0.53 -29.39 22.11
N LEU A 575 1.47 -28.55 21.75
CA LEU A 575 2.43 -28.76 20.67
C LEU A 575 3.83 -28.32 21.11
N VAL A 576 4.83 -29.14 20.76
CA VAL A 576 6.26 -28.84 20.88
C VAL A 576 6.90 -29.05 19.51
N ALA A 577 7.60 -28.05 19.01
CA ALA A 577 8.32 -28.12 17.75
C ALA A 577 9.77 -27.69 17.94
N GLY A 578 10.69 -28.37 17.28
CA GLY A 578 12.09 -28.01 17.21
C GLY A 578 12.56 -27.97 15.77
N ALA A 579 13.43 -27.01 15.42
CA ALA A 579 14.08 -26.96 14.13
C ALA A 579 15.52 -26.44 14.25
N ALA A 580 16.39 -26.93 13.38
CA ALA A 580 17.77 -26.48 13.29
C ALA A 580 18.27 -26.51 11.85
N HIS A 581 19.36 -25.81 11.56
CA HIS A 581 20.05 -25.91 10.29
C HIS A 581 20.50 -27.36 10.05
N PHE A 582 20.16 -27.91 8.91
CA PHE A 582 20.58 -29.25 8.54
C PHE A 582 22.03 -29.25 8.08
N THR A 583 22.92 -29.70 8.96
CA THR A 583 24.38 -29.71 8.71
C THR A 583 24.97 -31.12 8.69
N ASP A 584 24.36 -32.05 9.40
CA ASP A 584 24.92 -33.40 9.59
C ASP A 584 23.85 -34.50 9.41
N PRO A 585 23.97 -35.34 8.34
CA PRO A 585 23.06 -36.43 8.11
C PRO A 585 23.07 -37.52 9.20
N GLU A 586 24.23 -37.78 9.84
CA GLU A 586 24.34 -38.81 10.87
C GLU A 586 23.61 -38.40 12.14
N SER A 587 23.80 -37.11 12.56
CA SER A 587 23.08 -36.52 13.69
C SER A 587 21.56 -36.52 13.49
N PHE A 588 21.09 -36.29 12.27
CA PHE A 588 19.65 -36.37 11.96
C PHE A 588 19.12 -37.78 12.03
N THR A 589 19.86 -38.76 11.52
CA THR A 589 19.47 -40.19 11.62
C THR A 589 19.39 -40.63 13.08
N GLN A 590 20.34 -40.24 13.89
CA GLN A 590 20.32 -40.55 15.33
C GLN A 590 19.10 -39.88 16.02
N LEU A 591 18.81 -38.61 15.71
CA LEU A 591 17.60 -37.94 16.20
C LEU A 591 16.34 -38.73 15.83
N GLN A 592 16.25 -39.15 14.57
CA GLN A 592 15.10 -39.91 14.05
C GLN A 592 14.92 -41.22 14.83
N ASP A 593 15.97 -42.03 14.95
CA ASP A 593 15.92 -43.32 15.65
C ASP A 593 15.54 -43.13 17.13
N GLU A 594 16.16 -42.19 17.85
CA GLU A 594 15.92 -41.94 19.28
C GLU A 594 14.48 -41.47 19.55
N ILE A 595 13.92 -40.57 18.67
CA ILE A 595 12.60 -39.98 18.89
C ILE A 595 11.47 -40.94 18.45
N GLU A 596 11.66 -41.71 17.36
CA GLU A 596 10.71 -42.71 16.91
C GLU A 596 10.56 -43.80 17.97
N GLU A 597 11.67 -44.34 18.52
CA GLU A 597 11.65 -45.33 19.58
C GLU A 597 10.92 -44.82 20.84
N ALA A 598 11.18 -43.56 21.25
CA ALA A 598 10.52 -42.97 22.41
C ALA A 598 9.00 -42.78 22.15
N PHE A 599 8.60 -42.34 20.97
CA PHE A 599 7.21 -42.13 20.61
C PHE A 599 6.43 -43.44 20.50
N GLU A 600 7.00 -44.49 19.87
CA GLU A 600 6.38 -45.83 19.78
C GLU A 600 6.14 -46.46 21.15
N ARG A 601 7.02 -46.22 22.12
CA ARG A 601 6.87 -46.66 23.51
C ARG A 601 5.89 -45.83 24.32
N GLY A 602 5.41 -44.69 23.79
CA GLY A 602 4.59 -43.72 24.50
C GLY A 602 5.37 -42.92 25.58
N ASP A 603 6.72 -42.94 25.52
CA ASP A 603 7.57 -42.16 26.44
C ASP A 603 7.73 -40.69 25.96
N ILE A 604 6.65 -39.95 26.07
CA ILE A 604 6.61 -38.54 25.66
C ILE A 604 7.68 -37.68 26.36
N PRO A 605 7.91 -37.83 27.69
CA PRO A 605 9.00 -37.09 28.35
C PRO A 605 10.38 -37.38 27.73
N GLN A 606 10.63 -38.59 27.25
CA GLN A 606 11.89 -38.91 26.60
C GLN A 606 11.94 -38.33 25.19
N ALA A 607 10.85 -38.35 24.43
CA ALA A 607 10.77 -37.72 23.10
C ALA A 607 11.08 -36.19 23.21
N ILE A 608 10.50 -35.47 24.19
CA ILE A 608 10.79 -34.06 24.44
C ILE A 608 12.26 -33.85 24.79
N ARG A 609 12.87 -34.70 25.66
CA ARG A 609 14.30 -34.59 26.00
C ARG A 609 15.23 -34.78 24.81
N VAL A 610 14.85 -35.68 23.89
CA VAL A 610 15.59 -35.87 22.64
C VAL A 610 15.50 -34.64 21.75
N MET A 611 14.31 -34.02 21.65
CA MET A 611 14.13 -32.75 20.92
C MET A 611 15.00 -31.65 21.55
N ASP A 612 14.94 -31.45 22.87
CA ASP A 612 15.74 -30.45 23.59
C ASP A 612 17.25 -30.66 23.39
N LYS A 613 17.72 -31.90 23.39
CA LYS A 613 19.14 -32.24 23.15
C LYS A 613 19.60 -31.85 21.73
N HIS A 614 18.75 -32.02 20.72
CA HIS A 614 19.13 -31.80 19.32
C HIS A 614 18.86 -30.38 18.83
N PHE A 615 17.80 -29.73 19.29
CA PHE A 615 17.38 -28.40 18.83
C PHE A 615 17.78 -27.27 19.81
N GLY A 616 18.12 -27.59 21.07
CA GLY A 616 18.58 -26.61 22.07
C GLY A 616 17.57 -25.49 22.28
N ASP A 617 18.01 -24.25 22.13
CA ASP A 617 17.16 -23.05 22.31
C ASP A 617 16.16 -22.80 21.15
N HIS A 618 16.18 -23.63 20.11
CA HIS A 618 15.28 -23.52 18.94
C HIS A 618 14.05 -24.41 19.09
N ASN A 619 13.42 -24.35 20.26
CA ASN A 619 12.13 -24.97 20.54
C ASN A 619 11.02 -23.95 20.42
N TYR A 620 9.92 -24.35 19.76
CA TYR A 620 8.79 -23.50 19.43
C TYR A 620 7.49 -24.13 19.92
N SER A 621 6.50 -23.28 20.13
CA SER A 621 5.16 -23.66 20.55
C SER A 621 4.11 -23.18 19.55
N LEU A 622 2.84 -23.49 19.80
CA LEU A 622 1.72 -22.96 19.03
C LEU A 622 1.73 -21.42 18.95
N TRP A 623 2.28 -20.74 19.96
CA TRP A 623 2.35 -19.28 20.01
C TRP A 623 3.31 -18.66 18.99
N ASP A 624 4.24 -19.45 18.47
CA ASP A 624 5.24 -19.02 17.49
C ASP A 624 4.79 -19.18 16.04
N LEU A 625 3.59 -19.76 15.82
CA LEU A 625 2.99 -19.91 14.51
C LEU A 625 2.46 -18.59 13.94
N LEU A 626 2.32 -18.55 12.62
CA LEU A 626 1.66 -17.47 11.93
C LEU A 626 0.20 -17.32 12.40
N ARG A 627 -0.28 -16.08 12.40
CA ARG A 627 -1.52 -15.69 13.09
C ARG A 627 -2.75 -16.43 12.56
N ASP A 628 -2.86 -16.62 11.26
CA ASP A 628 -4.00 -17.27 10.62
C ASP A 628 -4.08 -18.74 11.02
N LYS A 629 -2.98 -19.48 10.90
CA LYS A 629 -2.90 -20.89 11.30
C LYS A 629 -3.07 -21.14 12.80
N LYS A 630 -2.69 -20.18 13.61
CA LYS A 630 -2.92 -20.22 15.06
C LYS A 630 -4.40 -20.15 15.43
N ARG A 631 -5.20 -19.53 14.56
CA ARG A 631 -6.64 -19.38 14.77
C ARG A 631 -7.44 -20.57 14.24
N GLU A 632 -6.99 -21.19 13.16
CA GLU A 632 -7.52 -22.46 12.64
C GLU A 632 -7.23 -23.64 13.60
#